data_6dd71ed274b6dc3f5d834f7520716d39
#
_entry.id   6dd71ed274b6dc3f5d834f7520716d39
#
_cell.length_a   1.000
_cell.length_b   1.000
_cell.length_c   1.000
_cell.angle_alpha   90.00
_cell.angle_beta   90.00
_cell.angle_gamma   90.00
#
_symmetry.space_group_name_H-M   'P 1'
#
loop_
_entity.id
_entity.type
_entity.pdbx_description
1 polymer ?
#
loop_
_entity_poly.entity_id
_entity_poly.type
_entity_poly.pdbx_seq_one_letter_code
_entity_poly.pdbx_strand_id
1 'polypeptide(L)'
;MKVIFIAKKGAKRYSIKNSSLLGNCLFTINRLTYFAHLGNPQKVLNRNNTFTKEISEFIGMTSSSAFKELNHSLSQTIIGQHHLVERLLIALLADGHLLVEGAPGLAKTKAIKELSDRIEGNFQRIQFTPDLLPSDVTGTEIYRVEDGAFHFQKGPIFHNLILADEINRAPAKVQSALLEAMGERQVSVGKETFPLDKLFLVMATQNPIEQEGTYPLPEAQLDRFLMHVKIGYPNQESEHSILKLARAEQSQNDKVKETLEKISQQAIFEGREEINKLHMSPAVEEYIIHLTMATRQPAKYGDDLARWIDFGVSPRGTISLDRCARAYAWLQQKDFVSPDDVRAVLHDVYRHRILITFEAEAEGITTDQVINELIHRVPVA
;
A
#
# COMPACT_ATOMS: atom_id res chain seq x y z
N MET A 1 -31.79 19.52 11.24
CA MET A 1 -32.33 18.69 10.14
C MET A 1 -33.25 17.65 10.75
N LYS A 2 -34.49 17.50 10.29
CA LYS A 2 -35.41 16.48 10.81
C LYS A 2 -35.32 15.25 9.89
N VAL A 3 -34.86 14.14 10.41
CA VAL A 3 -34.84 12.88 9.68
C VAL A 3 -36.07 12.07 10.10
N ILE A 4 -36.90 11.69 9.13
CA ILE A 4 -38.11 10.89 9.37
C ILE A 4 -37.87 9.52 8.80
N PHE A 5 -37.80 8.50 9.67
CA PHE A 5 -37.76 7.10 9.24
C PHE A 5 -39.20 6.55 9.12
N ILE A 6 -39.56 6.06 7.95
CA ILE A 6 -40.83 5.38 7.72
C ILE A 6 -40.58 3.88 7.60
N ALA A 7 -40.83 3.12 8.65
CA ALA A 7 -40.84 1.67 8.58
C ALA A 7 -42.23 1.17 8.21
N LYS A 8 -42.32 0.19 7.29
CA LYS A 8 -43.54 -0.31 6.65
C LYS A 8 -44.55 -1.03 7.58
N LYS A 9 -44.42 -0.95 8.90
CA LYS A 9 -45.44 -1.31 9.90
C LYS A 9 -45.22 -0.47 11.17
N GLY A 10 -45.99 0.61 11.29
CA GLY A 10 -46.07 1.43 12.51
C GLY A 10 -45.10 2.59 12.53
N ALA A 11 -45.51 3.77 12.09
CA ALA A 11 -44.73 4.97 12.14
C ALA A 11 -44.47 5.45 13.56
N LYS A 12 -43.21 5.47 14.01
CA LYS A 12 -42.78 6.20 15.20
C LYS A 12 -41.95 7.38 14.77
N ARG A 13 -42.32 8.59 15.19
CA ARG A 13 -41.57 9.82 14.92
C ARG A 13 -40.52 9.99 16.00
N TYR A 14 -39.26 10.13 15.55
CA TYR A 14 -38.12 10.53 16.40
C TYR A 14 -37.57 11.86 15.93
N SER A 15 -37.32 12.78 16.86
CA SER A 15 -36.72 14.08 16.56
C SER A 15 -35.30 14.12 17.14
N ILE A 16 -34.31 14.32 16.29
CA ILE A 16 -32.91 14.47 16.71
C ILE A 16 -32.58 15.97 16.70
N LYS A 17 -32.32 16.52 17.89
CA LYS A 17 -31.90 17.91 18.08
C LYS A 17 -30.43 17.94 18.43
N ASN A 18 -29.53 17.81 17.51
CA ASN A 18 -28.14 18.35 17.51
C ASN A 18 -27.25 17.65 16.48
N SER A 19 -26.42 18.41 15.82
CA SER A 19 -25.55 18.00 14.74
C SER A 19 -24.22 17.34 15.20
N SER A 20 -23.98 17.19 16.50
CA SER A 20 -22.78 16.53 17.06
C SER A 20 -22.97 15.03 17.32
N LEU A 21 -24.04 14.41 16.82
CA LEU A 21 -24.48 13.05 17.17
C LEU A 21 -24.42 12.05 15.99
N LEU A 22 -23.78 12.39 14.88
CA LEU A 22 -23.69 11.45 13.74
C LEU A 22 -22.90 10.17 14.07
N GLY A 23 -21.81 10.27 14.85
CA GLY A 23 -21.07 9.08 15.34
C GLY A 23 -21.88 8.19 16.28
N ASN A 24 -22.73 8.80 17.10
CA ASN A 24 -23.62 8.04 18.02
C ASN A 24 -24.84 7.45 17.29
N CYS A 25 -25.23 7.95 16.12
CA CYS A 25 -26.33 7.38 15.33
C CYS A 25 -25.98 5.99 14.76
N LEU A 26 -24.77 5.78 14.27
CA LEU A 26 -24.29 4.47 13.81
C LEU A 26 -24.26 3.44 14.95
N PHE A 27 -23.85 3.85 16.15
CA PHE A 27 -23.86 3.00 17.33
C PHE A 27 -25.28 2.64 17.79
N THR A 28 -26.23 3.55 17.61
CA THR A 28 -27.64 3.33 17.98
C THR A 28 -28.39 2.49 16.93
N ILE A 29 -28.04 2.61 15.65
CA ILE A 29 -28.60 1.78 14.57
C ILE A 29 -28.12 0.32 14.71
N ASN A 30 -26.85 0.08 15.06
CA ASN A 30 -26.35 -1.27 15.38
C ASN A 30 -27.03 -1.89 16.60
N ARG A 31 -27.47 -1.10 17.59
CA ARG A 31 -28.24 -1.57 18.73
C ARG A 31 -29.71 -1.86 18.42
N LEU A 32 -30.32 -1.16 17.46
CA LEU A 32 -31.72 -1.39 17.04
C LEU A 32 -31.87 -2.64 16.16
N THR A 33 -30.84 -3.06 15.43
CA THR A 33 -30.81 -4.32 14.67
C THR A 33 -30.70 -5.55 15.60
N TYR A 34 -30.23 -5.39 16.83
CA TYR A 34 -30.14 -6.49 17.80
C TYR A 34 -31.50 -6.93 18.35
N PHE A 35 -32.58 -6.16 18.16
CA PHE A 35 -33.92 -6.46 18.64
C PHE A 35 -34.88 -7.02 17.57
N ALA A 36 -34.44 -7.24 16.35
CA ALA A 36 -35.24 -7.95 15.36
C ALA A 36 -35.03 -9.46 15.48
N HIS A 37 -35.66 -10.07 16.46
CA HIS A 37 -35.91 -11.52 16.53
C HIS A 37 -36.64 -11.95 15.28
N LEU A 38 -35.93 -12.57 14.30
CA LEU A 38 -36.49 -13.51 13.33
C LEU A 38 -35.36 -14.23 12.55
N GLY A 39 -35.21 -15.47 12.86
CA GLY A 39 -34.85 -16.61 12.02
C GLY A 39 -33.84 -16.46 10.88
N ASN A 40 -32.65 -17.01 11.08
CA ASN A 40 -31.58 -17.28 10.13
C ASN A 40 -30.43 -16.25 10.07
N PRO A 41 -29.28 -16.53 10.69
CA PRO A 41 -28.13 -15.62 10.79
C PRO A 41 -27.56 -15.16 9.43
N GLN A 42 -27.61 -16.00 8.41
CA GLN A 42 -27.08 -15.66 7.08
C GLN A 42 -27.93 -14.62 6.32
N LYS A 43 -29.24 -14.57 6.56
CA LYS A 43 -30.10 -13.53 5.95
C LYS A 43 -29.98 -12.17 6.62
N VAL A 44 -29.56 -12.14 7.88
CA VAL A 44 -29.31 -10.89 8.62
C VAL A 44 -28.00 -10.27 8.21
N LEU A 45 -26.94 -11.07 8.00
CA LEU A 45 -25.64 -10.59 7.53
C LEU A 45 -25.72 -9.95 6.13
N ASN A 46 -26.42 -10.56 5.18
CA ASN A 46 -26.62 -9.98 3.85
C ASN A 46 -27.47 -8.70 3.84
N ARG A 47 -28.42 -8.57 4.75
CA ARG A 47 -29.24 -7.33 4.88
C ARG A 47 -28.47 -6.18 5.56
N ASN A 48 -27.57 -6.50 6.48
CA ASN A 48 -26.72 -5.47 7.12
C ASN A 48 -25.72 -4.86 6.13
N ASN A 49 -25.13 -5.68 5.22
CA ASN A 49 -24.22 -5.17 4.20
C ASN A 49 -24.94 -4.27 3.17
N THR A 50 -26.18 -4.61 2.80
CA THR A 50 -26.96 -3.76 1.89
C THR A 50 -27.39 -2.44 2.56
N PHE A 51 -27.74 -2.50 3.84
CA PHE A 51 -28.19 -1.32 4.60
C PHE A 51 -27.05 -0.36 4.95
N THR A 52 -25.85 -0.88 5.28
CA THR A 52 -24.65 -0.05 5.46
C THR A 52 -24.21 0.59 4.15
N LYS A 53 -24.32 -0.12 3.04
CA LYS A 53 -24.04 0.43 1.70
C LYS A 53 -25.02 1.53 1.31
N GLU A 54 -26.33 1.34 1.52
CA GLU A 54 -27.36 2.36 1.26
C GLU A 54 -27.19 3.60 2.16
N ILE A 55 -26.72 3.42 3.42
CA ILE A 55 -26.45 4.55 4.32
C ILE A 55 -25.16 5.27 3.91
N SER A 56 -24.10 4.58 3.50
CA SER A 56 -22.87 5.21 2.99
C SER A 56 -23.11 5.98 1.68
N GLU A 57 -23.93 5.45 0.79
CA GLU A 57 -24.39 6.16 -0.42
C GLU A 57 -25.28 7.37 -0.08
N PHE A 58 -26.10 7.29 0.97
CA PHE A 58 -26.95 8.38 1.43
C PHE A 58 -26.20 9.51 2.14
N ILE A 59 -25.06 9.18 2.83
CA ILE A 59 -24.21 10.16 3.53
C ILE A 59 -23.21 10.79 2.54
N GLY A 60 -23.07 10.28 1.31
CA GLY A 60 -22.14 10.81 0.29
C GLY A 60 -20.67 10.54 0.61
N MET A 61 -20.37 9.67 1.58
CA MET A 61 -19.02 9.18 1.81
C MET A 61 -18.78 7.96 0.92
N THR A 62 -18.28 8.20 -0.27
CA THR A 62 -17.72 7.14 -1.12
C THR A 62 -16.41 6.63 -0.49
N SER A 63 -16.05 5.37 -0.76
CA SER A 63 -14.75 4.82 -0.32
C SER A 63 -13.60 5.76 -0.71
N SER A 64 -13.67 6.37 -1.90
CA SER A 64 -12.71 7.34 -2.42
C SER A 64 -12.58 8.59 -1.54
N SER A 65 -13.68 9.13 -0.98
CA SER A 65 -13.62 10.31 -0.10
C SER A 65 -12.92 10.01 1.23
N ALA A 66 -13.14 8.83 1.82
CA ALA A 66 -12.48 8.40 3.04
C ALA A 66 -10.96 8.24 2.84
N PHE A 67 -10.54 7.72 1.69
CA PHE A 67 -9.11 7.61 1.35
C PHE A 67 -8.47 8.96 1.03
N LYS A 68 -9.22 9.92 0.51
CA LYS A 68 -8.74 11.30 0.34
C LYS A 68 -8.50 11.98 1.69
N GLU A 69 -9.40 11.81 2.64
CA GLU A 69 -9.20 12.30 4.01
C GLU A 69 -8.03 11.61 4.70
N LEU A 70 -7.87 10.29 4.50
CA LEU A 70 -6.73 9.54 4.98
C LEU A 70 -5.42 10.09 4.41
N ASN A 71 -5.34 10.31 3.10
CA ASN A 71 -4.17 10.89 2.44
C ASN A 71 -3.84 12.28 3.01
N HIS A 72 -4.85 13.12 3.19
CA HIS A 72 -4.67 14.45 3.78
C HIS A 72 -4.15 14.37 5.23
N SER A 73 -4.75 13.53 6.07
CA SER A 73 -4.34 13.31 7.47
C SER A 73 -2.91 12.78 7.58
N LEU A 74 -2.54 11.80 6.75
CA LEU A 74 -1.17 11.26 6.70
C LEU A 74 -0.17 12.34 6.26
N SER A 75 -0.51 13.13 5.25
CA SER A 75 0.35 14.19 4.72
C SER A 75 0.60 15.31 5.74
N GLN A 76 -0.31 15.55 6.66
CA GLN A 76 -0.12 16.48 7.77
C GLN A 76 0.87 15.96 8.82
N THR A 77 0.93 14.64 9.03
CA THR A 77 1.80 14.00 10.02
C THR A 77 3.18 13.67 9.43
N ILE A 78 3.22 13.35 8.13
CA ILE A 78 4.44 12.99 7.39
C ILE A 78 4.86 14.14 6.48
N ILE A 79 5.36 15.20 7.11
CA ILE A 79 5.71 16.45 6.43
C ILE A 79 6.89 16.22 5.47
N GLY A 80 6.81 16.78 4.26
CA GLY A 80 7.86 16.74 3.25
C GLY A 80 7.98 15.42 2.47
N GLN A 81 7.13 14.41 2.76
CA GLN A 81 7.17 13.09 2.12
C GLN A 81 5.79 12.73 1.49
N HIS A 82 5.14 13.70 0.86
CA HIS A 82 3.83 13.48 0.22
C HIS A 82 3.85 12.36 -0.81
N HIS A 83 4.94 12.26 -1.59
CA HIS A 83 5.14 11.20 -2.56
C HIS A 83 5.13 9.81 -1.91
N LEU A 84 5.86 9.62 -0.80
CA LEU A 84 5.86 8.36 -0.06
C LEU A 84 4.46 7.99 0.46
N VAL A 85 3.74 8.96 1.03
CA VAL A 85 2.36 8.74 1.55
C VAL A 85 1.43 8.29 0.42
N GLU A 86 1.45 8.98 -0.71
CA GLU A 86 0.62 8.64 -1.86
C GLU A 86 0.96 7.24 -2.41
N ARG A 87 2.25 6.91 -2.57
CA ARG A 87 2.70 5.59 -3.02
C ARG A 87 2.37 4.46 -2.05
N LEU A 88 2.39 4.75 -0.74
CA LEU A 88 1.98 3.80 0.28
C LEU A 88 0.47 3.47 0.18
N LEU A 89 -0.37 4.49 -0.06
CA LEU A 89 -1.80 4.30 -0.30
C LEU A 89 -2.09 3.55 -1.62
N ILE A 90 -1.34 3.86 -2.69
CA ILE A 90 -1.43 3.12 -3.95
C ILE A 90 -1.05 1.65 -3.73
N ALA A 91 0.03 1.35 -3.00
CA ALA A 91 0.44 -0.02 -2.72
C ALA A 91 -0.64 -0.79 -1.92
N LEU A 92 -1.27 -0.14 -0.94
CA LEU A 92 -2.38 -0.71 -0.16
C LEU A 92 -3.59 -1.04 -1.05
N LEU A 93 -3.96 -0.11 -1.93
CA LEU A 93 -5.14 -0.21 -2.80
C LEU A 93 -4.91 -1.11 -4.02
N ALA A 94 -3.72 -1.09 -4.61
CA ALA A 94 -3.34 -1.96 -5.72
C ALA A 94 -2.93 -3.38 -5.29
N ASP A 95 -3.08 -3.70 -3.98
CA ASP A 95 -2.76 -5.02 -3.42
C ASP A 95 -1.32 -5.47 -3.71
N GLY A 96 -0.36 -4.61 -3.43
CA GLY A 96 1.05 -4.87 -3.68
C GLY A 96 1.96 -4.43 -2.53
N HIS A 97 3.26 -4.61 -2.72
CA HIS A 97 4.30 -4.34 -1.74
C HIS A 97 5.19 -3.20 -2.20
N LEU A 98 5.79 -2.48 -1.27
CA LEU A 98 6.55 -1.27 -1.54
C LEU A 98 8.02 -1.44 -1.11
N LEU A 99 8.94 -1.09 -1.99
CA LEU A 99 10.35 -0.87 -1.66
C LEU A 99 10.61 0.63 -1.55
N VAL A 100 11.21 1.07 -0.45
CA VAL A 100 11.53 2.48 -0.21
C VAL A 100 13.01 2.64 -0.01
N GLU A 101 13.65 3.36 -0.91
CA GLU A 101 15.05 3.72 -0.85
C GLU A 101 15.21 5.16 -0.38
N GLY A 102 16.09 5.38 0.60
CA GLY A 102 16.38 6.73 1.09
C GLY A 102 17.26 6.72 2.33
N ALA A 103 17.88 7.85 2.61
CA ALA A 103 18.75 8.05 3.78
C ALA A 103 17.99 7.76 5.10
N PRO A 104 18.69 7.44 6.19
CA PRO A 104 18.08 7.32 7.50
C PRO A 104 17.45 8.64 7.95
N GLY A 105 16.43 8.57 8.81
CA GLY A 105 15.77 9.76 9.36
C GLY A 105 14.67 10.38 8.48
N LEU A 106 14.41 9.86 7.29
CA LEU A 106 13.39 10.39 6.34
C LEU A 106 11.96 9.90 6.60
N ALA A 107 11.60 9.67 7.85
CA ALA A 107 10.25 9.29 8.30
C ALA A 107 9.67 8.00 7.68
N LYS A 108 10.50 7.10 7.11
CA LYS A 108 10.04 5.82 6.52
C LYS A 108 9.22 5.00 7.51
N THR A 109 9.77 4.77 8.70
CA THR A 109 9.09 4.02 9.78
C THR A 109 7.83 4.74 10.26
N LYS A 110 7.86 6.09 10.35
CA LYS A 110 6.70 6.89 10.78
C LYS A 110 5.57 6.75 9.77
N ALA A 111 5.84 6.72 8.46
CA ALA A 111 4.81 6.65 7.41
C ALA A 111 3.93 5.40 7.52
N ILE A 112 4.52 4.20 7.58
CA ILE A 112 3.73 2.97 7.68
C ILE A 112 3.08 2.80 9.06
N LYS A 113 3.72 3.28 10.12
CA LYS A 113 3.14 3.26 11.46
C LYS A 113 1.90 4.16 11.53
N GLU A 114 1.97 5.37 11.02
CA GLU A 114 0.84 6.30 10.97
C GLU A 114 -0.31 5.76 10.09
N LEU A 115 0.01 5.05 9.00
CA LEU A 115 -1.00 4.33 8.23
C LEU A 115 -1.66 3.24 9.08
N SER A 116 -0.87 2.44 9.81
CA SER A 116 -1.39 1.34 10.65
C SER A 116 -2.29 1.82 11.78
N ASP A 117 -2.04 3.02 12.30
CA ASP A 117 -2.86 3.62 13.35
C ASP A 117 -4.24 4.09 12.82
N ARG A 118 -4.37 4.28 11.48
CA ARG A 118 -5.58 4.79 10.80
C ARG A 118 -6.36 3.74 10.01
N ILE A 119 -5.88 2.52 9.92
CA ILE A 119 -6.59 1.41 9.29
C ILE A 119 -6.78 0.27 10.28
N GLU A 120 -7.79 -0.55 10.04
CA GLU A 120 -8.03 -1.76 10.82
C GLU A 120 -7.04 -2.86 10.41
N GLY A 121 -6.15 -3.25 11.33
CA GLY A 121 -5.13 -4.26 11.10
C GLY A 121 -4.03 -4.23 12.14
N ASN A 122 -3.18 -5.24 12.09
CA ASN A 122 -2.03 -5.39 12.98
C ASN A 122 -0.76 -4.98 12.25
N PHE A 123 0.11 -4.27 12.96
CA PHE A 123 1.41 -3.80 12.45
C PHE A 123 2.56 -4.50 13.16
N GLN A 124 3.59 -4.83 12.38
CA GLN A 124 4.85 -5.35 12.90
C GLN A 124 6.05 -4.75 12.18
N ARG A 125 7.03 -4.31 12.94
CA ARG A 125 8.36 -3.94 12.42
C ARG A 125 9.31 -5.11 12.59
N ILE A 126 10.03 -5.44 11.53
CA ILE A 126 11.12 -6.42 11.51
C ILE A 126 12.38 -5.65 11.14
N GLN A 127 13.33 -5.55 12.06
CA GLN A 127 14.65 -4.99 11.77
C GLN A 127 15.51 -6.10 11.18
N PHE A 128 15.96 -5.94 9.95
CA PHE A 128 16.81 -6.91 9.28
C PHE A 128 18.26 -6.73 9.68
N THR A 129 18.90 -7.81 10.10
CA THR A 129 20.28 -7.87 10.59
C THR A 129 21.01 -9.08 10.00
N PRO A 130 22.36 -9.09 9.97
CA PRO A 130 23.11 -10.20 9.38
C PRO A 130 22.96 -11.56 10.10
N ASP A 131 22.54 -11.56 11.35
CA ASP A 131 22.32 -12.74 12.18
C ASP A 131 20.89 -13.29 12.14
N LEU A 132 19.97 -12.61 11.43
CA LEU A 132 18.58 -13.04 11.33
C LEU A 132 18.46 -14.39 10.61
N LEU A 133 17.56 -15.25 11.10
CA LEU A 133 17.21 -16.52 10.46
C LEU A 133 15.84 -16.46 9.76
N PRO A 134 15.59 -17.26 8.73
CA PRO A 134 14.26 -17.33 8.10
C PRO A 134 13.12 -17.59 9.09
N SER A 135 13.36 -18.45 10.10
CA SER A 135 12.39 -18.77 11.17
C SER A 135 12.01 -17.56 12.04
N ASP A 136 12.89 -16.57 12.17
CA ASP A 136 12.59 -15.36 12.92
C ASP A 136 11.55 -14.48 12.21
N VAL A 137 11.43 -14.64 10.90
CA VAL A 137 10.44 -13.94 10.06
C VAL A 137 9.18 -14.78 9.90
N THR A 138 9.32 -16.06 9.55
CA THR A 138 8.21 -16.95 9.19
C THR A 138 7.56 -17.63 10.39
N GLY A 139 8.31 -17.80 11.49
CA GLY A 139 7.91 -18.62 12.62
C GLY A 139 8.56 -20.01 12.58
N THR A 140 8.35 -20.76 13.65
CA THR A 140 8.98 -22.05 13.88
C THR A 140 8.05 -23.04 14.55
N GLU A 141 8.31 -24.34 14.40
CA GLU A 141 7.65 -25.37 15.18
C GLU A 141 8.31 -25.51 16.54
N ILE A 142 7.49 -25.45 17.60
CA ILE A 142 7.93 -25.65 18.99
C ILE A 142 7.33 -26.95 19.51
N TYR A 143 8.20 -27.82 20.02
CA TYR A 143 7.77 -29.03 20.71
C TYR A 143 7.22 -28.68 22.09
N ARG A 144 5.97 -29.04 22.34
CA ARG A 144 5.35 -28.91 23.68
C ARG A 144 5.40 -30.25 24.39
N VAL A 145 6.05 -30.26 25.54
CA VAL A 145 6.20 -31.48 26.36
C VAL A 145 4.83 -31.91 26.95
N GLU A 146 3.91 -30.97 27.15
CA GLU A 146 2.62 -31.18 27.76
C GLU A 146 1.69 -32.11 26.95
N ASP A 147 1.73 -32.00 25.63
CA ASP A 147 0.92 -32.78 24.69
C ASP A 147 1.76 -33.70 23.77
N GLY A 148 3.07 -33.62 23.87
CA GLY A 148 4.00 -34.42 23.07
C GLY A 148 3.98 -34.11 21.57
N ALA A 149 3.51 -32.90 21.20
CA ALA A 149 3.32 -32.49 19.81
C ALA A 149 4.12 -31.23 19.44
N PHE A 150 4.36 -31.07 18.13
CA PHE A 150 4.91 -29.85 17.59
C PHE A 150 3.78 -28.87 17.29
N HIS A 151 3.94 -27.62 17.73
CA HIS A 151 3.00 -26.53 17.48
C HIS A 151 3.70 -25.43 16.69
N PHE A 152 3.08 -25.00 15.62
CA PHE A 152 3.60 -23.87 14.86
C PHE A 152 3.35 -22.55 15.62
N GLN A 153 4.46 -21.87 15.96
CA GLN A 153 4.43 -20.50 16.46
C GLN A 153 4.62 -19.54 15.30
N LYS A 154 3.56 -18.80 14.97
CA LYS A 154 3.56 -17.79 13.91
C LYS A 154 4.63 -16.73 14.14
N GLY A 155 5.40 -16.42 13.11
CA GLY A 155 6.35 -15.33 13.10
C GLY A 155 5.70 -13.98 12.79
N PRO A 156 6.51 -12.90 12.80
CA PRO A 156 6.05 -11.55 12.54
C PRO A 156 5.40 -11.33 11.17
N ILE A 157 5.67 -12.19 10.20
CA ILE A 157 5.10 -12.11 8.84
C ILE A 157 3.57 -12.30 8.80
N PHE A 158 2.97 -12.85 9.86
CA PHE A 158 1.53 -13.05 9.97
C PHE A 158 0.74 -11.81 10.43
N HIS A 159 1.34 -10.61 10.30
CA HIS A 159 0.66 -9.34 10.51
C HIS A 159 0.19 -8.72 9.18
N ASN A 160 -0.80 -7.82 9.25
CA ASN A 160 -1.38 -7.19 8.07
C ASN A 160 -0.44 -6.18 7.40
N LEU A 161 0.23 -5.36 8.22
CA LEU A 161 1.20 -4.36 7.76
C LEU A 161 2.57 -4.67 8.37
N ILE A 162 3.55 -4.82 7.50
CA ILE A 162 4.91 -5.15 7.89
C ILE A 162 5.86 -4.07 7.38
N LEU A 163 6.68 -3.57 8.29
CA LEU A 163 7.89 -2.83 7.94
C LEU A 163 9.08 -3.78 7.99
N ALA A 164 9.62 -4.14 6.84
CA ALA A 164 10.89 -4.84 6.71
C ALA A 164 12.02 -3.80 6.62
N ASP A 165 12.55 -3.41 7.77
CA ASP A 165 13.51 -2.30 7.86
C ASP A 165 14.92 -2.79 7.56
N GLU A 166 15.60 -2.12 6.63
CA GLU A 166 16.95 -2.44 6.13
C GLU A 166 17.06 -3.87 5.56
N ILE A 167 16.15 -4.24 4.65
CA ILE A 167 16.06 -5.59 4.08
C ILE A 167 17.39 -6.09 3.48
N ASN A 168 18.21 -5.19 2.94
CA ASN A 168 19.50 -5.49 2.36
C ASN A 168 20.59 -5.87 3.39
N ARG A 169 20.33 -5.76 4.70
CA ARG A 169 21.27 -6.22 5.75
C ARG A 169 21.14 -7.69 6.09
N ALA A 170 20.02 -8.32 5.76
CA ALA A 170 19.84 -9.74 6.06
C ALA A 170 20.43 -10.65 4.98
N PRO A 171 20.85 -11.88 5.36
CA PRO A 171 21.31 -12.88 4.42
C PRO A 171 20.26 -13.21 3.35
N ALA A 172 20.70 -13.61 2.15
CA ALA A 172 19.82 -13.91 1.02
C ALA A 172 18.71 -14.93 1.32
N LYS A 173 18.95 -15.88 2.24
CA LYS A 173 17.93 -16.86 2.66
C LYS A 173 16.74 -16.20 3.38
N VAL A 174 17.01 -15.19 4.21
CA VAL A 174 15.97 -14.44 4.95
C VAL A 174 15.19 -13.55 4.01
N GLN A 175 15.91 -12.85 3.12
CA GLN A 175 15.28 -12.06 2.06
C GLN A 175 14.34 -12.93 1.21
N SER A 176 14.81 -14.12 0.78
CA SER A 176 14.02 -15.06 -0.02
C SER A 176 12.76 -15.52 0.69
N ALA A 177 12.82 -15.81 2.00
CA ALA A 177 11.67 -16.24 2.78
C ALA A 177 10.57 -15.15 2.84
N LEU A 178 10.95 -13.88 3.07
CA LEU A 178 10.01 -12.76 3.03
C LEU A 178 9.41 -12.59 1.64
N LEU A 179 10.25 -12.59 0.60
CA LEU A 179 9.82 -12.36 -0.78
C LEU A 179 8.97 -13.50 -1.35
N GLU A 180 9.21 -14.74 -0.90
CA GLU A 180 8.35 -15.88 -1.24
C GLU A 180 6.97 -15.71 -0.62
N ALA A 181 6.89 -15.38 0.65
CA ALA A 181 5.62 -15.10 1.33
C ALA A 181 4.85 -13.93 0.71
N MET A 182 5.56 -12.88 0.24
CA MET A 182 4.95 -11.77 -0.51
C MET A 182 4.33 -12.24 -1.83
N GLY A 183 5.01 -13.13 -2.56
CA GLY A 183 4.55 -13.62 -3.86
C GLY A 183 3.42 -14.64 -3.76
N GLU A 184 3.54 -15.58 -2.83
CA GLU A 184 2.64 -16.73 -2.73
C GLU A 184 1.51 -16.53 -1.70
N ARG A 185 1.58 -15.48 -0.86
CA ARG A 185 0.64 -15.20 0.24
C ARG A 185 0.45 -16.35 1.21
N GLN A 186 1.49 -17.13 1.38
CA GLN A 186 1.54 -18.25 2.29
C GLN A 186 2.96 -18.49 2.75
N VAL A 187 3.09 -19.23 3.85
CA VAL A 187 4.38 -19.66 4.42
C VAL A 187 4.34 -21.17 4.60
N SER A 188 5.37 -21.86 4.12
CA SER A 188 5.53 -23.30 4.33
C SER A 188 6.55 -23.55 5.44
N VAL A 189 6.13 -24.28 6.49
CA VAL A 189 6.99 -24.67 7.60
C VAL A 189 6.84 -26.17 7.83
N GLY A 190 7.94 -26.88 7.77
CA GLY A 190 7.92 -28.34 7.83
C GLY A 190 7.12 -28.94 6.66
N LYS A 191 5.99 -29.59 6.98
CA LYS A 191 5.08 -30.23 5.99
C LYS A 191 3.79 -29.44 5.79
N GLU A 192 3.58 -28.36 6.51
CA GLU A 192 2.33 -27.59 6.51
C GLU A 192 2.51 -26.25 5.83
N THR A 193 1.44 -25.76 5.21
CA THR A 193 1.38 -24.47 4.57
C THR A 193 0.31 -23.60 5.23
N PHE A 194 0.71 -22.42 5.66
CA PHE A 194 -0.11 -21.48 6.38
C PHE A 194 -0.40 -20.25 5.52
N PRO A 195 -1.67 -19.97 5.18
CA PRO A 195 -2.03 -18.79 4.41
C PRO A 195 -1.83 -17.51 5.24
N LEU A 196 -1.44 -16.43 4.58
CA LEU A 196 -1.43 -15.09 5.13
C LEU A 196 -2.80 -14.42 4.99
N ASP A 197 -3.04 -13.37 5.76
CA ASP A 197 -4.29 -12.61 5.72
C ASP A 197 -4.50 -11.95 4.34
N LYS A 198 -5.78 -11.72 3.97
CA LYS A 198 -6.12 -11.03 2.72
C LYS A 198 -5.56 -9.61 2.65
N LEU A 199 -5.58 -8.89 3.78
CA LEU A 199 -4.88 -7.63 3.92
C LEU A 199 -3.45 -7.93 4.35
N PHE A 200 -2.51 -7.84 3.42
CA PHE A 200 -1.10 -8.08 3.64
C PHE A 200 -0.26 -7.12 2.82
N LEU A 201 0.39 -6.17 3.48
CA LEU A 201 1.25 -5.16 2.88
C LEU A 201 2.63 -5.19 3.54
N VAL A 202 3.66 -5.36 2.75
CA VAL A 202 5.05 -5.20 3.17
C VAL A 202 5.59 -3.90 2.59
N MET A 203 6.12 -3.04 3.45
CA MET A 203 6.98 -1.93 3.09
C MET A 203 8.41 -2.31 3.49
N ALA A 204 9.26 -2.59 2.52
CA ALA A 204 10.67 -2.83 2.74
C ALA A 204 11.46 -1.53 2.60
N THR A 205 12.50 -1.34 3.41
CA THR A 205 13.38 -0.17 3.30
C THR A 205 14.81 -0.59 2.95
N GLN A 206 15.46 0.27 2.19
CA GLN A 206 16.89 0.18 1.90
C GLN A 206 17.56 1.53 2.20
N ASN A 207 18.80 1.45 2.71
CA ASN A 207 19.65 2.61 2.89
C ASN A 207 20.72 2.60 1.79
N PRO A 208 20.73 3.56 0.86
CA PRO A 208 21.70 3.58 -0.25
C PRO A 208 23.10 3.98 0.19
N ILE A 209 23.25 4.56 1.39
CA ILE A 209 24.55 5.05 1.90
C ILE A 209 25.35 3.91 2.53
N GLU A 210 24.67 2.95 3.15
CA GLU A 210 25.32 1.81 3.80
C GLU A 210 25.57 0.70 2.79
N GLN A 211 26.82 0.56 2.36
CA GLN A 211 27.25 -0.49 1.42
C GLN A 211 27.94 -1.65 2.14
N GLU A 212 28.62 -1.40 3.26
CA GLU A 212 29.31 -2.44 4.04
C GLU A 212 28.31 -3.32 4.80
N GLY A 213 28.49 -4.64 4.71
CA GLY A 213 27.63 -5.60 5.40
C GLY A 213 26.23 -5.73 4.80
N THR A 214 26.03 -5.34 3.53
CA THR A 214 24.75 -5.47 2.82
C THR A 214 24.80 -6.56 1.76
N TYR A 215 23.63 -7.14 1.51
CA TYR A 215 23.39 -8.15 0.48
C TYR A 215 22.39 -7.54 -0.53
N PRO A 216 22.81 -7.23 -1.77
CA PRO A 216 21.90 -6.68 -2.76
C PRO A 216 20.77 -7.67 -3.07
N LEU A 217 19.56 -7.13 -3.29
CA LEU A 217 18.43 -7.93 -3.74
C LEU A 217 18.62 -8.24 -5.23
N PRO A 218 18.56 -9.53 -5.64
CA PRO A 218 18.55 -9.89 -7.06
C PRO A 218 17.35 -9.27 -7.81
N GLU A 219 17.49 -9.02 -9.11
CA GLU A 219 16.47 -8.39 -9.95
C GLU A 219 15.14 -9.15 -9.95
N ALA A 220 15.20 -10.50 -9.99
CA ALA A 220 14.02 -11.36 -9.91
C ALA A 220 13.25 -11.22 -8.57
N GLN A 221 13.93 -10.78 -7.51
CA GLN A 221 13.34 -10.50 -6.21
C GLN A 221 12.79 -9.08 -6.16
N LEU A 222 13.49 -8.12 -6.75
CA LEU A 222 13.02 -6.73 -6.88
C LEU A 222 11.71 -6.66 -7.67
N ASP A 223 11.53 -7.46 -8.73
CA ASP A 223 10.31 -7.51 -9.53
C ASP A 223 9.05 -7.94 -8.76
N ARG A 224 9.20 -8.48 -7.53
CA ARG A 224 8.06 -8.80 -6.64
C ARG A 224 7.48 -7.58 -5.94
N PHE A 225 8.25 -6.49 -5.82
CA PHE A 225 7.72 -5.22 -5.32
C PHE A 225 6.87 -4.54 -6.40
N LEU A 226 5.73 -4.00 -6.01
CA LEU A 226 4.85 -3.24 -6.90
C LEU A 226 5.53 -1.97 -7.39
N MET A 227 6.12 -1.24 -6.48
CA MET A 227 6.83 0.02 -6.71
C MET A 227 8.13 0.09 -5.91
N HIS A 228 9.12 0.78 -6.48
CA HIS A 228 10.35 1.21 -5.82
C HIS A 228 10.37 2.73 -5.73
N VAL A 229 10.19 3.24 -4.54
CA VAL A 229 10.07 4.68 -4.24
C VAL A 229 11.40 5.20 -3.72
N LYS A 230 11.97 6.18 -4.41
CA LYS A 230 13.13 6.94 -3.93
C LYS A 230 12.66 8.17 -3.18
N ILE A 231 13.15 8.33 -1.97
CA ILE A 231 12.85 9.50 -1.13
C ILE A 231 14.12 10.30 -0.84
N GLY A 232 14.02 11.61 -1.01
CA GLY A 232 15.08 12.56 -0.73
C GLY A 232 14.86 13.35 0.55
N TYR A 233 15.83 14.21 0.85
CA TYR A 233 15.71 15.14 1.97
C TYR A 233 14.58 16.14 1.72
N PRO A 234 13.84 16.54 2.77
CA PRO A 234 12.82 17.56 2.67
C PRO A 234 13.44 18.92 2.33
N ASN A 235 12.63 19.79 1.74
CA ASN A 235 13.04 21.16 1.46
C ASN A 235 13.05 22.00 2.75
N GLN A 236 13.59 23.24 2.69
CA GLN A 236 13.75 24.13 3.84
C GLN A 236 12.43 24.41 4.56
N GLU A 237 11.32 24.58 3.85
CA GLU A 237 10.00 24.84 4.43
C GLU A 237 9.47 23.62 5.20
N SER A 238 9.65 22.44 4.63
CA SER A 238 9.31 21.17 5.26
C SER A 238 10.13 20.93 6.51
N GLU A 239 11.45 21.18 6.48
CA GLU A 239 12.35 21.07 7.65
C GLU A 239 11.88 22.00 8.79
N HIS A 240 11.49 23.23 8.46
CA HIS A 240 10.96 24.15 9.46
C HIS A 240 9.65 23.63 10.09
N SER A 241 8.79 23.05 9.29
CA SER A 241 7.52 22.46 9.73
C SER A 241 7.73 21.20 10.57
N ILE A 242 8.70 20.34 10.20
CA ILE A 242 9.11 19.17 10.97
C ILE A 242 9.62 19.59 12.36
N LEU A 243 10.47 20.60 12.42
CA LEU A 243 10.99 21.12 13.70
C LEU A 243 9.88 21.64 14.62
N LYS A 244 8.90 22.36 14.05
CA LYS A 244 7.73 22.86 14.81
C LYS A 244 6.88 21.69 15.33
N LEU A 245 6.63 20.69 14.48
CA LEU A 245 5.84 19.52 14.86
C LEU A 245 6.54 18.73 15.99
N ALA A 246 7.85 18.50 15.90
CA ALA A 246 8.61 17.79 16.92
C ALA A 246 8.58 18.50 18.28
N ARG A 247 8.68 19.83 18.28
CA ARG A 247 8.56 20.63 19.51
C ARG A 247 7.15 20.57 20.11
N ALA A 248 6.12 20.58 19.26
CA ALA A 248 4.73 20.44 19.70
C ALA A 248 4.45 19.06 20.29
N GLU A 249 4.95 17.97 19.68
CA GLU A 249 4.87 16.60 20.20
C GLU A 249 5.54 16.47 21.58
N GLN A 250 6.71 17.06 21.79
CA GLN A 250 7.42 17.07 23.08
C GLN A 250 6.66 17.83 24.18
N SER A 251 5.93 18.90 23.81
CA SER A 251 5.18 19.71 24.78
C SER A 251 3.80 19.11 25.15
N GLN A 252 3.36 18.06 24.45
CA GLN A 252 2.02 17.46 24.60
C GLN A 252 2.05 16.09 25.32
N ASN A 253 3.00 15.84 26.20
CA ASN A 253 3.21 14.55 26.87
C ASN A 253 1.99 13.95 27.61
N ASP A 254 0.87 14.67 27.75
CA ASP A 254 -0.32 14.23 28.49
C ASP A 254 -1.66 14.41 27.75
N LYS A 255 -1.66 14.76 26.45
CA LYS A 255 -2.93 14.80 25.74
C LYS A 255 -3.32 13.41 25.22
N VAL A 256 -4.48 12.94 25.67
CA VAL A 256 -5.21 11.78 25.16
C VAL A 256 -5.13 11.82 23.63
N LYS A 257 -4.46 10.82 23.02
CA LYS A 257 -4.51 10.63 21.57
C LYS A 257 -5.99 10.55 21.21
N GLU A 258 -6.48 11.50 20.42
CA GLU A 258 -7.80 11.38 19.82
C GLU A 258 -7.86 10.01 19.14
N THR A 259 -8.87 9.23 19.53
CA THR A 259 -9.14 7.94 18.86
C THR A 259 -9.57 8.26 17.44
N LEU A 260 -8.60 8.19 16.52
CA LEU A 260 -8.87 8.32 15.09
C LEU A 260 -9.80 7.18 14.66
N GLU A 261 -10.86 7.52 13.96
CA GLU A 261 -11.74 6.52 13.35
C GLU A 261 -10.95 5.76 12.28
N LYS A 262 -10.80 4.44 12.47
CA LYS A 262 -9.99 3.60 11.57
C LYS A 262 -10.81 3.21 10.35
N ILE A 263 -10.17 3.27 9.18
CA ILE A 263 -10.74 2.70 7.96
C ILE A 263 -10.79 1.18 8.11
N SER A 264 -11.96 0.59 7.90
CA SER A 264 -12.14 -0.86 8.01
C SER A 264 -11.44 -1.60 6.86
N GLN A 265 -11.03 -2.85 7.09
CA GLN A 265 -10.52 -3.71 6.02
C GLN A 265 -11.54 -3.88 4.88
N GLN A 266 -12.83 -3.92 5.23
CA GLN A 266 -13.91 -4.00 4.25
C GLN A 266 -13.90 -2.81 3.29
N ALA A 267 -13.71 -1.57 3.79
CA ALA A 267 -13.62 -0.38 2.95
C ALA A 267 -12.39 -0.41 2.02
N ILE A 268 -11.27 -1.00 2.48
CA ILE A 268 -10.10 -1.21 1.62
C ILE A 268 -10.43 -2.17 0.47
N PHE A 269 -11.11 -3.29 0.75
CA PHE A 269 -11.48 -4.28 -0.27
C PHE A 269 -12.53 -3.72 -1.24
N GLU A 270 -13.49 -2.95 -0.76
CA GLU A 270 -14.47 -2.24 -1.62
C GLU A 270 -13.76 -1.23 -2.53
N GLY A 271 -12.82 -0.44 -2.00
CA GLY A 271 -12.00 0.46 -2.81
C GLY A 271 -11.19 -0.27 -3.90
N ARG A 272 -10.63 -1.46 -3.59
CA ARG A 272 -9.95 -2.31 -4.59
C ARG A 272 -10.90 -2.77 -5.70
N GLU A 273 -12.14 -3.12 -5.36
CA GLU A 273 -13.16 -3.49 -6.35
C GLU A 273 -13.58 -2.30 -7.23
N GLU A 274 -13.71 -1.09 -6.65
CA GLU A 274 -13.99 0.14 -7.40
C GLU A 274 -12.85 0.45 -8.37
N ILE A 275 -11.59 0.37 -7.91
CA ILE A 275 -10.39 0.57 -8.73
C ILE A 275 -10.34 -0.39 -9.91
N ASN A 276 -10.65 -1.68 -9.70
CA ASN A 276 -10.67 -2.68 -10.77
C ASN A 276 -11.74 -2.40 -11.83
N LYS A 277 -12.81 -1.70 -11.47
CA LYS A 277 -13.90 -1.31 -12.37
C LYS A 277 -13.70 0.06 -13.02
N LEU A 278 -12.67 0.81 -12.61
CA LEU A 278 -12.40 2.13 -13.16
C LEU A 278 -12.14 2.03 -14.66
N HIS A 279 -12.78 2.89 -15.44
CA HIS A 279 -12.65 2.85 -16.89
C HIS A 279 -11.24 3.20 -17.36
N MET A 280 -10.70 2.39 -18.26
CA MET A 280 -9.48 2.67 -19.01
C MET A 280 -9.78 2.48 -20.49
N SER A 281 -9.48 3.49 -21.30
CA SER A 281 -9.73 3.40 -22.74
C SER A 281 -8.71 2.46 -23.40
N PRO A 282 -9.06 1.80 -24.53
CA PRO A 282 -8.09 0.98 -25.28
C PRO A 282 -6.82 1.74 -25.66
N ALA A 283 -6.90 3.05 -25.94
CA ALA A 283 -5.74 3.88 -26.24
C ALA A 283 -4.76 3.98 -25.04
N VAL A 284 -5.27 4.05 -23.81
CA VAL A 284 -4.42 4.07 -22.62
C VAL A 284 -3.82 2.68 -22.34
N GLU A 285 -4.58 1.60 -22.57
CA GLU A 285 -4.07 0.23 -22.49
C GLU A 285 -2.92 0.01 -23.50
N GLU A 286 -3.10 0.41 -24.75
CA GLU A 286 -2.05 0.38 -25.78
C GLU A 286 -0.84 1.22 -25.40
N TYR A 287 -1.03 2.39 -24.78
CA TYR A 287 0.06 3.21 -24.29
C TYR A 287 0.91 2.49 -23.22
N ILE A 288 0.28 1.80 -22.26
CA ILE A 288 0.97 0.97 -21.26
C ILE A 288 1.78 -0.14 -21.95
N ILE A 289 1.18 -0.81 -22.96
CA ILE A 289 1.85 -1.86 -23.72
C ILE A 289 3.03 -1.29 -24.51
N HIS A 290 2.86 -0.15 -25.18
CA HIS A 290 3.92 0.50 -25.94
C HIS A 290 5.09 0.92 -25.05
N LEU A 291 4.83 1.48 -23.85
CA LEU A 291 5.86 1.79 -22.86
C LEU A 291 6.65 0.52 -22.45
N THR A 292 5.95 -0.58 -22.20
CA THR A 292 6.60 -1.86 -21.86
C THR A 292 7.42 -2.38 -23.04
N MET A 293 6.86 -2.39 -24.24
CA MET A 293 7.55 -2.88 -25.45
C MET A 293 8.75 -2.02 -25.83
N ALA A 294 8.72 -0.73 -25.55
CA ALA A 294 9.85 0.16 -25.75
C ALA A 294 11.06 -0.22 -24.89
N THR A 295 10.84 -0.73 -23.67
CA THR A 295 11.94 -1.26 -22.84
C THR A 295 12.51 -2.58 -23.36
N ARG A 296 11.71 -3.40 -24.08
CA ARG A 296 12.11 -4.71 -24.62
C ARG A 296 12.69 -4.64 -26.04
N GLN A 297 12.31 -3.63 -26.78
CA GLN A 297 12.73 -3.40 -28.17
C GLN A 297 13.21 -1.95 -28.35
N PRO A 298 14.20 -1.51 -27.54
CA PRO A 298 14.59 -0.10 -27.47
C PRO A 298 15.10 0.45 -28.80
N ALA A 299 15.68 -0.39 -29.65
CA ALA A 299 16.18 0.02 -30.99
C ALA A 299 15.07 0.60 -31.90
N LYS A 300 13.81 0.30 -31.66
CA LYS A 300 12.70 0.91 -32.40
C LYS A 300 12.45 2.37 -32.00
N TYR A 301 12.96 2.79 -30.84
CA TYR A 301 12.73 4.11 -30.25
C TYR A 301 13.96 4.98 -30.21
N GLY A 302 15.15 4.44 -30.56
CA GLY A 302 16.39 5.17 -30.69
C GLY A 302 17.63 4.33 -30.38
N ASP A 303 18.74 4.66 -31.07
CA ASP A 303 20.01 3.94 -30.91
C ASP A 303 20.62 4.12 -29.51
N ASP A 304 20.40 5.25 -28.89
CA ASP A 304 20.82 5.57 -27.53
C ASP A 304 20.07 4.70 -26.50
N LEU A 305 18.76 4.57 -26.62
CA LEU A 305 17.98 3.65 -25.75
C LEU A 305 18.44 2.19 -25.94
N ALA A 306 18.76 1.79 -27.18
CA ALA A 306 19.30 0.47 -27.47
C ALA A 306 20.66 0.21 -26.82
N ARG A 307 21.51 1.24 -26.66
CA ARG A 307 22.78 1.14 -25.94
C ARG A 307 22.62 1.15 -24.42
N TRP A 308 21.59 1.83 -23.92
CA TRP A 308 21.39 2.02 -22.48
C TRP A 308 20.66 0.87 -21.81
N ILE A 309 19.70 0.22 -22.48
CA ILE A 309 18.86 -0.81 -21.89
C ILE A 309 19.44 -2.20 -22.19
N ASP A 310 19.81 -2.93 -21.14
CA ASP A 310 20.23 -4.33 -21.22
C ASP A 310 19.02 -5.27 -21.12
N PHE A 311 18.18 -5.10 -20.08
CA PHE A 311 16.95 -5.86 -19.91
C PHE A 311 15.74 -4.96 -19.69
N GLY A 312 14.67 -5.27 -20.41
CA GLY A 312 13.39 -4.57 -20.30
C GLY A 312 12.46 -5.16 -19.24
N VAL A 313 11.36 -4.47 -19.03
CA VAL A 313 10.35 -4.75 -18.01
C VAL A 313 9.62 -6.08 -18.28
N SER A 314 9.46 -6.91 -17.25
CA SER A 314 8.70 -8.17 -17.29
C SER A 314 7.17 -7.94 -17.43
N PRO A 315 6.37 -8.98 -17.74
CA PRO A 315 4.89 -8.86 -17.72
C PRO A 315 4.32 -8.43 -16.37
N ARG A 316 5.01 -8.72 -15.27
CA ARG A 316 4.63 -8.22 -13.93
C ARG A 316 4.66 -6.70 -13.88
N GLY A 317 5.65 -6.07 -14.54
CA GLY A 317 5.71 -4.60 -14.58
C GLY A 317 4.56 -3.98 -15.35
N THR A 318 4.11 -4.58 -16.46
CA THR A 318 2.92 -4.14 -17.19
C THR A 318 1.66 -4.18 -16.30
N ILE A 319 1.44 -5.32 -15.61
CA ILE A 319 0.32 -5.49 -14.68
C ILE A 319 0.43 -4.50 -13.50
N SER A 320 1.65 -4.29 -12.99
CA SER A 320 1.88 -3.34 -11.90
C SER A 320 1.57 -1.91 -12.33
N LEU A 321 1.93 -1.54 -13.56
CA LEU A 321 1.66 -0.20 -14.09
C LEU A 321 0.16 0.06 -14.25
N ASP A 322 -0.60 -0.91 -14.82
CA ASP A 322 -2.06 -0.83 -14.90
C ASP A 322 -2.69 -0.63 -13.51
N ARG A 323 -2.35 -1.50 -12.55
CA ARG A 323 -2.89 -1.43 -11.19
C ARG A 323 -2.57 -0.11 -10.49
N CYS A 324 -1.32 0.36 -10.60
CA CYS A 324 -0.90 1.61 -9.99
C CYS A 324 -1.56 2.82 -10.63
N ALA A 325 -1.70 2.86 -11.95
CA ALA A 325 -2.37 3.95 -12.67
C ALA A 325 -3.86 4.05 -12.31
N ARG A 326 -4.57 2.90 -12.22
CA ARG A 326 -5.97 2.86 -11.77
C ARG A 326 -6.10 3.32 -10.32
N ALA A 327 -5.24 2.84 -9.41
CA ALA A 327 -5.26 3.24 -8.02
C ALA A 327 -4.94 4.74 -7.84
N TYR A 328 -3.99 5.26 -8.62
CA TYR A 328 -3.66 6.69 -8.64
C TYR A 328 -4.85 7.53 -9.11
N ALA A 329 -5.46 7.20 -10.27
CA ALA A 329 -6.61 7.92 -10.80
C ALA A 329 -7.78 7.92 -9.79
N TRP A 330 -8.06 6.79 -9.15
CA TRP A 330 -9.10 6.67 -8.13
C TRP A 330 -8.83 7.53 -6.90
N LEU A 331 -7.58 7.57 -6.39
CA LEU A 331 -7.18 8.46 -5.29
C LEU A 331 -7.35 9.95 -5.65
N GLN A 332 -7.17 10.30 -6.94
CA GLN A 332 -7.43 11.65 -7.47
C GLN A 332 -8.92 11.89 -7.77
N GLN A 333 -9.81 10.95 -7.39
CA GLN A 333 -11.26 11.02 -7.60
C GLN A 333 -11.67 11.18 -9.08
N LYS A 334 -10.94 10.54 -9.99
CA LYS A 334 -11.25 10.48 -11.42
C LYS A 334 -12.15 9.28 -11.73
N ASP A 335 -13.00 9.42 -12.74
CA ASP A 335 -13.88 8.35 -13.22
C ASP A 335 -13.23 7.47 -14.29
N PHE A 336 -12.04 7.85 -14.77
CA PHE A 336 -11.28 7.12 -15.78
C PHE A 336 -9.78 7.34 -15.61
N VAL A 337 -8.99 6.43 -16.18
CA VAL A 337 -7.52 6.52 -16.21
C VAL A 337 -7.07 7.28 -17.45
N SER A 338 -6.22 8.27 -17.26
CA SER A 338 -5.60 9.06 -18.33
C SER A 338 -4.12 8.65 -18.54
N PRO A 339 -3.50 9.01 -19.67
CA PRO A 339 -2.06 8.81 -19.88
C PRO A 339 -1.19 9.50 -18.83
N ASP A 340 -1.64 10.62 -18.28
CA ASP A 340 -0.91 11.33 -17.22
C ASP A 340 -0.90 10.55 -15.91
N ASP A 341 -1.97 9.77 -15.61
CA ASP A 341 -2.00 8.89 -14.44
C ASP A 341 -0.99 7.74 -14.59
N VAL A 342 -0.82 7.22 -15.81
CA VAL A 342 0.22 6.23 -16.12
C VAL A 342 1.61 6.82 -15.92
N ARG A 343 1.87 8.02 -16.45
CA ARG A 343 3.16 8.73 -16.31
C ARG A 343 3.48 9.04 -14.86
N ALA A 344 2.49 9.41 -14.05
CA ALA A 344 2.66 9.77 -12.66
C ALA A 344 3.23 8.64 -11.79
N VAL A 345 3.00 7.38 -12.16
CA VAL A 345 3.47 6.20 -11.41
C VAL A 345 4.59 5.45 -12.11
N LEU A 346 4.89 5.77 -13.37
CA LEU A 346 5.79 5.02 -14.24
C LEU A 346 7.19 4.84 -13.65
N HIS A 347 7.80 5.91 -13.12
CA HIS A 347 9.14 5.85 -12.54
C HIS A 347 9.20 4.85 -11.38
N ASP A 348 8.24 4.90 -10.46
CA ASP A 348 8.25 4.04 -9.29
C ASP A 348 7.97 2.58 -9.64
N VAL A 349 7.23 2.33 -10.73
CA VAL A 349 6.93 0.97 -11.20
C VAL A 349 8.07 0.39 -12.03
N TYR A 350 8.75 1.18 -12.87
CA TYR A 350 9.73 0.66 -13.83
C TYR A 350 11.17 0.75 -13.36
N ARG A 351 11.50 1.65 -12.43
CA ARG A 351 12.86 1.94 -11.98
C ARG A 351 13.68 0.71 -11.60
N HIS A 352 13.07 -0.25 -10.91
CA HIS A 352 13.71 -1.47 -10.43
C HIS A 352 13.53 -2.67 -11.39
N ARG A 353 12.98 -2.44 -12.58
CA ARG A 353 12.68 -3.47 -13.57
C ARG A 353 13.45 -3.30 -14.88
N ILE A 354 13.99 -2.10 -15.10
CA ILE A 354 14.85 -1.82 -16.25
C ILE A 354 16.29 -1.97 -15.78
N LEU A 355 17.04 -2.85 -16.43
CA LEU A 355 18.47 -2.96 -16.22
C LEU A 355 19.18 -2.17 -17.32
N ILE A 356 20.09 -1.31 -16.91
CA ILE A 356 20.92 -0.53 -17.82
C ILE A 356 22.27 -1.21 -18.04
N THR A 357 22.89 -0.96 -19.17
CA THR A 357 24.20 -1.50 -19.53
C THR A 357 25.31 -0.88 -18.67
N PHE A 358 26.43 -1.58 -18.50
CA PHE A 358 27.62 -1.03 -17.85
C PHE A 358 28.14 0.23 -18.54
N GLU A 359 27.99 0.30 -19.87
CA GLU A 359 28.37 1.48 -20.65
C GLU A 359 27.52 2.69 -20.25
N ALA A 360 26.20 2.51 -20.12
CA ALA A 360 25.28 3.55 -19.65
C ALA A 360 25.61 3.99 -18.21
N GLU A 361 25.89 3.05 -17.31
CA GLU A 361 26.33 3.39 -15.94
C GLU A 361 27.63 4.19 -15.91
N ALA A 362 28.61 3.81 -16.74
CA ALA A 362 29.86 4.51 -16.84
C ALA A 362 29.71 5.94 -17.44
N GLU A 363 28.72 6.15 -18.31
CA GLU A 363 28.32 7.46 -18.81
C GLU A 363 27.50 8.28 -17.81
N GLY A 364 27.15 7.72 -16.65
CA GLY A 364 26.34 8.37 -15.61
C GLY A 364 24.85 8.42 -15.94
N ILE A 365 24.39 7.61 -16.88
CA ILE A 365 22.97 7.46 -17.21
C ILE A 365 22.27 6.70 -16.09
N THR A 366 21.15 7.23 -15.64
CA THR A 366 20.31 6.58 -14.61
C THR A 366 19.06 5.95 -15.23
N THR A 367 18.50 4.95 -14.57
CA THR A 367 17.24 4.34 -14.99
C THR A 367 16.11 5.39 -15.09
N ASP A 368 16.10 6.39 -14.20
CA ASP A 368 15.10 7.48 -14.24
C ASP A 368 15.24 8.34 -15.50
N GLN A 369 16.46 8.56 -16.00
CA GLN A 369 16.69 9.25 -17.28
C GLN A 369 16.20 8.41 -18.46
N VAL A 370 16.45 7.10 -18.43
CA VAL A 370 15.91 6.16 -19.44
C VAL A 370 14.38 6.23 -19.47
N ILE A 371 13.72 6.22 -18.31
CA ILE A 371 12.26 6.31 -18.21
C ILE A 371 11.76 7.65 -18.77
N ASN A 372 12.44 8.75 -18.51
CA ASN A 372 12.09 10.06 -19.08
C ASN A 372 12.15 10.03 -20.62
N GLU A 373 13.19 9.42 -21.20
CA GLU A 373 13.28 9.26 -22.66
C GLU A 373 12.16 8.38 -23.24
N LEU A 374 11.78 7.31 -22.53
CA LEU A 374 10.63 6.49 -22.92
C LEU A 374 9.32 7.31 -22.94
N ILE A 375 9.10 8.15 -21.93
CA ILE A 375 7.92 9.03 -21.87
C ILE A 375 7.88 9.99 -23.05
N HIS A 376 9.03 10.54 -23.45
CA HIS A 376 9.11 11.49 -24.57
C HIS A 376 8.92 10.83 -25.94
N ARG A 377 9.39 9.59 -26.12
CA ARG A 377 9.43 8.93 -27.44
C ARG A 377 8.25 8.02 -27.70
N VAL A 378 7.59 7.50 -26.66
CA VAL A 378 6.41 6.66 -26.83
C VAL A 378 5.17 7.56 -26.95
N PRO A 379 4.54 7.61 -28.15
CA PRO A 379 3.37 8.44 -28.32
C PRO A 379 2.18 7.87 -27.56
N VAL A 380 1.34 8.76 -27.07
CA VAL A 380 -0.03 8.39 -26.64
C VAL A 380 -0.85 8.15 -27.90
N ALA A 381 -1.42 6.96 -28.04
CA ALA A 381 -2.21 6.56 -29.20
C ALA A 381 -3.51 7.37 -29.34
#